data_236e1db5b7d530f8294f8dc26264eae3
#
_entry.id   236e1db5b7d530f8294f8dc26264eae3
#
_cell.length_a   1.000
_cell.length_b   1.000
_cell.length_c   1.000
_cell.angle_alpha   90.00
_cell.angle_beta   90.00
_cell.angle_gamma   90.00
#
_symmetry.space_group_name_H-M   'P 1'
#
loop_
_entity.id
_entity.type
_entity.pdbx_description
1 polymer ?
#
loop_
_entity_poly.entity_id
_entity_poly.type
_entity_poly.pdbx_seq_one_letter_code
_entity_poly.pdbx_strand_id
1 'polypeptide(L)'
;MNLLIWETVQIIIDPDKLSDMTRADEADALFQQGFSCSQAVLAVFAEDSGLDRDTALRISQGFGAGIAYTDDICGAVSSAIMVIGLRYGRIKADDIAAKERTYTVVSEFLREFEKRNGSVTCTGLLGYNLSDTEQVAEVKKRKVVMAQCPAFVRDAVVIVEKLV
;
A
#
# COMPACT_ATOMS: atom_id res chain seq x y z
N MET A 1 12.34 1.29 33.83
CA MET A 1 12.54 2.23 32.73
C MET A 1 11.68 1.75 31.57
N ASN A 2 10.52 2.28 31.57
CA ASN A 2 9.32 2.28 30.70
C ASN A 2 9.14 1.19 29.64
N LEU A 3 8.57 0.07 30.08
CA LEU A 3 7.93 -1.00 29.29
C LEU A 3 6.42 -0.71 29.02
N LEU A 4 5.96 0.53 29.24
CA LEU A 4 4.51 0.85 29.34
C LEU A 4 3.96 1.63 28.11
N ILE A 5 4.69 1.74 26.99
CA ILE A 5 4.21 2.52 25.84
C ILE A 5 3.62 1.62 24.73
N TRP A 6 3.81 0.31 24.78
CA TRP A 6 3.37 -0.61 23.74
C TRP A 6 1.96 -1.18 23.93
N GLU A 7 1.38 -1.03 25.13
CA GLU A 7 0.04 -1.57 25.44
C GLU A 7 -1.13 -0.63 25.15
N THR A 8 -0.90 0.59 24.64
CA THR A 8 -1.96 1.59 24.53
C THR A 8 -2.38 1.95 23.10
N VAL A 9 -1.96 1.19 22.09
CA VAL A 9 -2.51 1.28 20.73
C VAL A 9 -3.32 0.02 20.43
N GLN A 10 -4.17 -0.39 21.36
CA GLN A 10 -5.31 -1.21 21.02
C GLN A 10 -6.30 -0.32 20.29
N ILE A 11 -6.42 -0.57 18.99
CA ILE A 11 -7.52 -0.08 18.16
C ILE A 11 -8.80 -0.40 18.93
N ILE A 12 -9.53 0.64 19.34
CA ILE A 12 -10.92 0.47 19.76
C ILE A 12 -11.73 0.25 18.49
N ILE A 13 -11.52 -0.87 17.85
CA ILE A 13 -12.44 -1.40 16.85
C ILE A 13 -13.36 -2.32 17.66
N ASP A 14 -14.63 -1.99 17.65
CA ASP A 14 -15.68 -2.83 18.19
C ASP A 14 -15.51 -4.26 17.63
N PRO A 15 -15.33 -5.29 18.45
CA PRO A 15 -15.12 -6.66 17.98
C PRO A 15 -16.22 -7.16 17.04
N ASP A 16 -17.46 -6.67 17.22
CA ASP A 16 -18.59 -7.02 16.37
C ASP A 16 -18.52 -6.37 14.96
N LYS A 17 -17.71 -5.32 14.79
CA LYS A 17 -17.45 -4.70 13.48
C LYS A 17 -16.27 -5.32 12.73
N LEU A 18 -15.42 -6.08 13.43
CA LEU A 18 -14.24 -6.69 12.81
C LEU A 18 -14.63 -7.83 11.85
N SER A 19 -15.74 -8.55 12.13
CA SER A 19 -16.20 -9.65 11.29
C SER A 19 -16.72 -9.23 9.92
N ASP A 20 -17.12 -7.97 9.75
CA ASP A 20 -17.71 -7.44 8.52
C ASP A 20 -16.78 -6.49 7.75
N MET A 21 -15.56 -6.23 8.25
CA MET A 21 -14.60 -5.38 7.59
C MET A 21 -13.98 -6.08 6.38
N THR A 22 -14.02 -5.42 5.24
CA THR A 22 -13.25 -5.86 4.07
C THR A 22 -11.76 -5.56 4.26
N ARG A 23 -10.91 -6.27 3.55
CA ARG A 23 -9.47 -6.00 3.52
C ARG A 23 -9.14 -4.55 3.11
N ALA A 24 -9.95 -3.97 2.23
CA ALA A 24 -9.84 -2.56 1.86
C ALA A 24 -10.20 -1.61 3.01
N ASP A 25 -11.16 -1.98 3.86
CA ASP A 25 -11.51 -1.20 5.05
C ASP A 25 -10.39 -1.25 6.09
N GLU A 26 -9.78 -2.41 6.26
CA GLU A 26 -8.62 -2.57 7.15
C GLU A 26 -7.41 -1.74 6.68
N ALA A 27 -7.10 -1.75 5.39
CA ALA A 27 -6.02 -0.95 4.84
C ALA A 27 -6.28 0.56 5.00
N ASP A 28 -7.52 1.01 4.77
CA ASP A 28 -7.90 2.41 5.03
C ASP A 28 -7.75 2.75 6.53
N ALA A 29 -8.19 1.89 7.42
CA ALA A 29 -8.04 2.10 8.86
C ALA A 29 -6.56 2.21 9.29
N LEU A 30 -5.66 1.40 8.74
CA LEU A 30 -4.22 1.52 8.96
C LEU A 30 -3.68 2.86 8.43
N PHE A 31 -4.11 3.29 7.25
CA PHE A 31 -3.70 4.57 6.69
C PHE A 31 -4.17 5.75 7.57
N GLN A 32 -5.41 5.71 8.07
CA GLN A 32 -5.95 6.72 8.98
C GLN A 32 -5.21 6.78 10.33
N GLN A 33 -4.60 5.67 10.77
CA GLN A 33 -3.75 5.60 11.96
C GLN A 33 -2.35 6.23 11.75
N GLY A 34 -2.01 6.63 10.51
CA GLY A 34 -0.75 7.29 10.18
C GLY A 34 0.29 6.38 9.55
N PHE A 35 -0.04 5.12 9.24
CA PHE A 35 0.83 4.30 8.39
C PHE A 35 0.86 4.85 6.96
N SER A 36 1.98 4.65 6.25
CA SER A 36 2.06 5.05 4.84
C SER A 36 1.13 4.20 3.97
N CYS A 37 0.79 4.71 2.77
CA CYS A 37 -0.03 3.97 1.81
C CYS A 37 0.58 2.59 1.45
N SER A 38 1.91 2.49 1.39
CA SER A 38 2.61 1.24 1.15
C SER A 38 2.49 0.27 2.33
N GLN A 39 2.62 0.76 3.55
CA GLN A 39 2.46 -0.05 4.75
C GLN A 39 1.04 -0.58 4.90
N ALA A 40 0.05 0.29 4.68
CA ALA A 40 -1.36 -0.06 4.78
C ALA A 40 -1.74 -1.19 3.82
N VAL A 41 -1.29 -1.12 2.54
CA VAL A 41 -1.60 -2.15 1.55
C VAL A 41 -0.86 -3.46 1.83
N LEU A 42 0.46 -3.44 2.12
CA LEU A 42 1.19 -4.70 2.31
C LEU A 42 0.76 -5.43 3.58
N ALA A 43 0.51 -4.70 4.68
CA ALA A 43 0.19 -5.29 5.97
C ALA A 43 -1.09 -6.14 5.97
N VAL A 44 -2.11 -5.75 5.19
CA VAL A 44 -3.39 -6.47 5.12
C VAL A 44 -3.33 -7.77 4.32
N PHE A 45 -2.23 -8.03 3.60
CA PHE A 45 -1.97 -9.28 2.89
C PHE A 45 -0.85 -10.11 3.52
N ALA A 46 -0.19 -9.59 4.57
CA ALA A 46 1.04 -10.17 5.10
C ALA A 46 0.83 -11.62 5.58
N GLU A 47 -0.12 -11.84 6.48
CA GLU A 47 -0.34 -13.15 7.11
C GLU A 47 -0.71 -14.23 6.08
N ASP A 48 -1.63 -13.93 5.17
CA ASP A 48 -2.05 -14.85 4.10
C ASP A 48 -0.90 -15.18 3.13
N SER A 49 0.11 -14.31 3.07
CA SER A 49 1.29 -14.48 2.23
C SER A 49 2.47 -15.12 2.98
N GLY A 50 2.27 -15.52 4.24
CA GLY A 50 3.33 -16.10 5.07
C GLY A 50 4.39 -15.09 5.53
N LEU A 51 4.10 -13.80 5.48
CA LEU A 51 4.96 -12.72 5.94
C LEU A 51 4.43 -12.18 7.27
N ASP A 52 5.27 -12.07 8.29
CA ASP A 52 4.84 -11.47 9.53
C ASP A 52 4.57 -9.96 9.34
N ARG A 53 3.59 -9.45 10.09
CA ARG A 53 3.09 -8.08 9.96
C ARG A 53 4.17 -7.02 10.21
N ASP A 54 5.02 -7.22 11.21
CA ASP A 54 6.08 -6.26 11.54
C ASP A 54 7.10 -6.16 10.42
N THR A 55 7.46 -7.29 9.82
CA THR A 55 8.33 -7.35 8.64
C THR A 55 7.68 -6.65 7.45
N ALA A 56 6.40 -6.89 7.19
CA ALA A 56 5.65 -6.21 6.13
C ALA A 56 5.68 -4.69 6.31
N LEU A 57 5.41 -4.20 7.52
CA LEU A 57 5.45 -2.78 7.85
C LEU A 57 6.84 -2.16 7.66
N ARG A 58 7.91 -2.88 8.06
CA ARG A 58 9.29 -2.38 7.92
C ARG A 58 9.74 -2.32 6.47
N ILE A 59 9.56 -3.37 5.69
CA ILE A 59 10.01 -3.41 4.29
C ILE A 59 9.27 -2.44 3.40
N SER A 60 8.00 -2.17 3.67
CA SER A 60 7.19 -1.26 2.87
C SER A 60 7.33 0.22 3.25
N GLN A 61 7.91 0.54 4.42
CA GLN A 61 8.02 1.92 4.91
C GLN A 61 8.67 2.87 3.89
N GLY A 62 9.75 2.45 3.24
CA GLY A 62 10.49 3.29 2.27
C GLY A 62 9.73 3.56 0.96
N PHE A 63 8.66 2.83 0.67
CA PHE A 63 7.87 2.98 -0.56
C PHE A 63 6.74 4.00 -0.43
N GLY A 64 6.49 4.53 0.77
CA GLY A 64 5.52 5.60 0.98
C GLY A 64 5.92 6.90 0.28
N ALA A 65 4.92 7.76 -0.02
CA ALA A 65 5.10 9.08 -0.64
C ALA A 65 5.86 9.05 -1.98
N GLY A 66 5.60 8.04 -2.83
CA GLY A 66 6.30 7.91 -4.11
C GLY A 66 7.79 7.63 -3.93
N ILE A 67 8.10 6.59 -3.16
CA ILE A 67 9.45 6.17 -2.76
C ILE A 67 10.18 7.30 -2.02
N ALA A 68 9.77 7.52 -0.76
CA ALA A 68 10.41 8.47 0.15
C ALA A 68 10.56 9.90 -0.43
N TYR A 69 9.50 10.40 -1.06
CA TYR A 69 9.44 11.73 -1.69
C TYR A 69 10.33 11.91 -2.94
N THR A 70 10.69 10.84 -3.64
CA THR A 70 11.38 10.94 -4.94
C THR A 70 10.43 11.16 -6.13
N ASP A 71 9.12 11.21 -5.84
CA ASP A 71 8.05 11.43 -6.82
C ASP A 71 7.92 10.32 -7.85
N ASP A 72 8.08 9.09 -7.41
CA ASP A 72 8.00 7.90 -8.21
C ASP A 72 6.64 7.19 -8.03
N ILE A 73 6.59 5.90 -8.27
CA ILE A 73 5.39 5.06 -8.19
C ILE A 73 4.68 5.21 -6.83
N CYS A 74 3.37 5.24 -6.85
CA CYS A 74 2.55 5.34 -5.63
C CYS A 74 2.84 4.16 -4.68
N GLY A 75 2.96 4.44 -3.37
CA GLY A 75 3.23 3.41 -2.38
C GLY A 75 2.16 2.33 -2.29
N ALA A 76 0.89 2.65 -2.54
CA ALA A 76 -0.17 1.65 -2.64
C ALA A 76 0.03 0.71 -3.84
N VAL A 77 0.49 1.28 -4.97
CA VAL A 77 0.81 0.52 -6.19
C VAL A 77 2.03 -0.38 -5.98
N SER A 78 3.13 0.14 -5.44
CA SER A 78 4.34 -0.65 -5.21
C SER A 78 4.10 -1.81 -4.24
N SER A 79 3.29 -1.60 -3.20
CA SER A 79 2.95 -2.67 -2.26
C SER A 79 2.01 -3.72 -2.84
N ALA A 80 1.06 -3.35 -3.69
CA ALA A 80 0.27 -4.32 -4.44
C ALA A 80 1.15 -5.19 -5.36
N ILE A 81 2.19 -4.61 -5.98
CA ILE A 81 3.19 -5.37 -6.74
C ILE A 81 3.97 -6.34 -5.84
N MET A 82 4.30 -5.94 -4.61
CA MET A 82 4.93 -6.86 -3.63
C MET A 82 4.00 -8.02 -3.27
N VAL A 83 2.71 -7.79 -3.07
CA VAL A 83 1.70 -8.84 -2.82
C VAL A 83 1.64 -9.83 -3.99
N ILE A 84 1.62 -9.33 -5.22
CA ILE A 84 1.68 -10.19 -6.42
C ILE A 84 2.97 -11.00 -6.45
N GLY A 85 4.10 -10.38 -6.08
CA GLY A 85 5.40 -11.06 -5.96
C GLY A 85 5.42 -12.16 -4.91
N LEU A 86 4.82 -11.92 -3.74
CA LEU A 86 4.68 -12.93 -2.67
C LEU A 86 3.84 -14.12 -3.15
N ARG A 87 2.83 -13.89 -3.97
CA ARG A 87 1.93 -14.94 -4.46
C ARG A 87 2.49 -15.76 -5.61
N TYR A 88 3.15 -15.12 -6.57
CA TYR A 88 3.54 -15.72 -7.86
C TYR A 88 5.03 -15.66 -8.14
N GLY A 89 5.81 -14.93 -7.33
CA GLY A 89 7.22 -14.72 -7.55
C GLY A 89 8.03 -16.02 -7.53
N ARG A 90 8.97 -16.15 -8.46
CA ARG A 90 9.88 -17.29 -8.50
C ARG A 90 10.91 -17.25 -7.37
N ILE A 91 11.23 -18.43 -6.85
CA ILE A 91 12.32 -18.65 -5.87
C ILE A 91 13.52 -19.39 -6.47
N LYS A 92 13.42 -19.81 -7.75
CA LYS A 92 14.51 -20.43 -8.52
C LYS A 92 14.75 -19.62 -9.79
N ALA A 93 16.01 -19.42 -10.13
CA ALA A 93 16.41 -18.55 -11.27
C ALA A 93 15.91 -19.06 -12.63
N ASP A 94 15.76 -20.36 -12.77
CA ASP A 94 15.33 -21.08 -13.98
C ASP A 94 13.79 -21.24 -14.09
N ASP A 95 13.02 -20.85 -13.08
CA ASP A 95 11.55 -20.84 -13.15
C ASP A 95 11.04 -19.65 -13.97
N ILE A 96 11.14 -19.81 -15.30
CA ILE A 96 10.69 -18.79 -16.25
C ILE A 96 9.18 -18.65 -16.24
N ALA A 97 8.43 -19.73 -16.02
CA ALA A 97 6.97 -19.69 -15.99
C ALA A 97 6.43 -18.80 -14.86
N ALA A 98 6.97 -18.96 -13.63
CA ALA A 98 6.60 -18.10 -12.50
C ALA A 98 6.97 -16.63 -12.74
N LYS A 99 8.15 -16.37 -13.36
CA LYS A 99 8.54 -15.00 -13.73
C LYS A 99 7.52 -14.37 -14.69
N GLU A 100 7.21 -15.04 -15.79
CA GLU A 100 6.29 -14.52 -16.81
C GLU A 100 4.88 -14.33 -16.23
N ARG A 101 4.41 -15.26 -15.41
CA ARG A 101 3.14 -15.12 -14.70
C ARG A 101 3.13 -13.88 -13.81
N THR A 102 4.15 -13.68 -13.00
CA THR A 102 4.26 -12.49 -12.12
C THR A 102 4.19 -11.20 -12.94
N TYR A 103 4.95 -11.11 -14.02
CA TYR A 103 4.97 -9.90 -14.86
C TYR A 103 3.64 -9.65 -15.56
N THR A 104 2.95 -10.70 -15.99
CA THR A 104 1.61 -10.59 -16.58
C THR A 104 0.62 -10.02 -15.57
N VAL A 105 0.58 -10.57 -14.36
CA VAL A 105 -0.34 -10.12 -13.30
C VAL A 105 -0.02 -8.69 -12.85
N VAL A 106 1.27 -8.34 -12.71
CA VAL A 106 1.68 -6.95 -12.41
C VAL A 106 1.21 -6.00 -13.51
N SER A 107 1.38 -6.35 -14.78
CA SER A 107 0.94 -5.51 -15.90
C SER A 107 -0.59 -5.33 -15.92
N GLU A 108 -1.33 -6.37 -15.57
CA GLU A 108 -2.79 -6.31 -15.45
C GLU A 108 -3.21 -5.40 -14.30
N PHE A 109 -2.60 -5.54 -13.13
CA PHE A 109 -2.84 -4.69 -11.98
C PHE A 109 -2.58 -3.21 -12.31
N LEU A 110 -1.42 -2.88 -12.89
CA LEU A 110 -1.06 -1.50 -13.25
C LEU A 110 -2.07 -0.88 -14.20
N ARG A 111 -2.49 -1.62 -15.22
CA ARG A 111 -3.50 -1.16 -16.19
C ARG A 111 -4.85 -0.90 -15.55
N GLU A 112 -5.32 -1.79 -14.67
CA GLU A 112 -6.60 -1.61 -13.97
C GLU A 112 -6.55 -0.46 -12.96
N PHE A 113 -5.44 -0.31 -12.26
CA PHE A 113 -5.25 0.80 -11.32
C PHE A 113 -5.20 2.15 -12.04
N GLU A 114 -4.42 2.25 -13.13
CA GLU A 114 -4.33 3.46 -13.95
C GLU A 114 -5.67 3.83 -14.59
N LYS A 115 -6.42 2.84 -15.08
CA LYS A 115 -7.77 3.04 -15.63
C LYS A 115 -8.73 3.66 -14.61
N ARG A 116 -8.63 3.29 -13.34
CA ARG A 116 -9.49 3.83 -12.27
C ARG A 116 -9.05 5.20 -11.79
N ASN A 117 -7.75 5.40 -11.64
CA ASN A 117 -7.17 6.52 -10.90
C ASN A 117 -6.45 7.53 -11.80
N GLY A 118 -6.26 7.22 -13.08
CA GLY A 118 -5.63 8.10 -14.07
C GLY A 118 -4.11 8.08 -14.08
N SER A 119 -3.47 7.49 -13.07
CA SER A 119 -2.00 7.39 -12.97
C SER A 119 -1.59 6.30 -12.00
N VAL A 120 -0.32 5.91 -12.04
CA VAL A 120 0.34 5.03 -11.05
C VAL A 120 1.40 5.76 -10.22
N THR A 121 1.70 7.02 -10.53
CA THR A 121 2.71 7.84 -9.81
C THR A 121 2.07 8.80 -8.83
N CYS A 122 2.80 9.19 -7.77
CA CYS A 122 2.28 10.13 -6.78
C CYS A 122 1.93 11.48 -7.40
N THR A 123 2.79 12.07 -8.24
CA THR A 123 2.46 13.32 -8.93
C THR A 123 1.22 13.20 -9.80
N GLY A 124 1.13 12.14 -10.59
CA GLY A 124 -0.03 11.94 -11.47
C GLY A 124 -1.35 11.78 -10.71
N LEU A 125 -1.31 11.18 -9.52
CA LEU A 125 -2.47 10.96 -8.66
C LEU A 125 -2.86 12.21 -7.85
N LEU A 126 -1.88 12.92 -7.32
CA LEU A 126 -2.11 14.05 -6.39
C LEU A 126 -2.12 15.42 -7.10
N GLY A 127 -1.51 15.51 -8.29
CA GLY A 127 -1.30 16.78 -8.99
C GLY A 127 -0.20 17.65 -8.38
N TYR A 128 0.69 17.06 -7.56
CA TYR A 128 1.80 17.73 -6.88
C TYR A 128 3.08 16.92 -7.00
N ASN A 129 4.18 17.57 -7.35
CA ASN A 129 5.50 16.94 -7.35
C ASN A 129 6.02 16.81 -5.91
N LEU A 130 6.09 15.57 -5.41
CA LEU A 130 6.53 15.32 -4.04
C LEU A 130 8.05 15.41 -3.84
N SER A 131 8.85 15.54 -4.90
CA SER A 131 10.28 15.84 -4.79
C SER A 131 10.56 17.34 -4.59
N ASP A 132 9.54 18.19 -4.77
CA ASP A 132 9.59 19.62 -4.55
C ASP A 132 9.13 19.97 -3.13
N THR A 133 10.03 20.55 -2.34
CA THR A 133 9.76 20.87 -0.93
C THR A 133 8.65 21.89 -0.72
N GLU A 134 8.46 22.84 -1.64
CA GLU A 134 7.38 23.82 -1.57
C GLU A 134 6.02 23.17 -1.84
N GLN A 135 5.95 22.29 -2.84
CA GLN A 135 4.75 21.52 -3.12
C GLN A 135 4.41 20.55 -2.01
N VAL A 136 5.39 19.89 -1.39
CA VAL A 136 5.17 19.07 -0.20
C VAL A 136 4.58 19.87 0.96
N ALA A 137 5.06 21.10 1.18
CA ALA A 137 4.50 21.98 2.21
C ALA A 137 3.03 22.34 1.90
N GLU A 138 2.70 22.60 0.65
CA GLU A 138 1.32 22.89 0.22
C GLU A 138 0.41 21.65 0.36
N VAL A 139 0.88 20.47 -0.03
CA VAL A 139 0.17 19.20 0.14
C VAL A 139 -0.19 18.96 1.60
N LYS A 140 0.76 19.18 2.53
CA LYS A 140 0.54 19.07 3.97
C LYS A 140 -0.49 20.08 4.47
N LYS A 141 -0.34 21.36 4.09
CA LYS A 141 -1.24 22.47 4.47
C LYS A 141 -2.67 22.19 4.02
N ARG A 142 -2.87 21.72 2.80
CA ARG A 142 -4.20 21.40 2.25
C ARG A 142 -4.73 20.02 2.64
N LYS A 143 -3.96 19.23 3.39
CA LYS A 143 -4.31 17.86 3.77
C LYS A 143 -4.66 16.96 2.57
N VAL A 144 -4.02 17.18 1.42
CA VAL A 144 -4.31 16.49 0.15
C VAL A 144 -4.18 14.98 0.30
N VAL A 145 -3.13 14.51 0.98
CA VAL A 145 -2.88 13.09 1.22
C VAL A 145 -4.05 12.44 1.95
N MET A 146 -4.54 13.05 3.03
CA MET A 146 -5.67 12.49 3.80
C MET A 146 -7.00 12.55 3.04
N ALA A 147 -7.13 13.48 2.08
CA ALA A 147 -8.35 13.59 1.28
C ALA A 147 -8.39 12.62 0.09
N GLN A 148 -7.24 12.28 -0.50
CA GLN A 148 -7.18 11.53 -1.76
C GLN A 148 -6.59 10.12 -1.61
N CYS A 149 -5.51 9.94 -0.83
CA CYS A 149 -4.82 8.67 -0.74
C CYS A 149 -5.66 7.50 -0.19
N PRO A 150 -6.64 7.68 0.71
CA PRO A 150 -7.52 6.58 1.12
C PRO A 150 -8.18 5.85 -0.05
N ALA A 151 -8.65 6.58 -1.07
CA ALA A 151 -9.24 5.97 -2.26
C ALA A 151 -8.22 5.12 -3.04
N PHE A 152 -6.99 5.60 -3.19
CA PHE A 152 -5.93 4.86 -3.88
C PHE A 152 -5.49 3.61 -3.11
N VAL A 153 -5.43 3.67 -1.78
CA VAL A 153 -5.16 2.52 -0.90
C VAL A 153 -6.25 1.46 -1.08
N ARG A 154 -7.51 1.85 -1.00
CA ARG A 154 -8.66 0.95 -1.19
C ARG A 154 -8.67 0.31 -2.57
N ASP A 155 -8.48 1.10 -3.62
CA ASP A 155 -8.47 0.61 -4.99
C ASP A 155 -7.32 -0.37 -5.24
N ALA A 156 -6.13 -0.11 -4.72
CA ALA A 156 -5.01 -1.04 -4.82
C ALA A 156 -5.35 -2.40 -4.19
N VAL A 157 -5.94 -2.40 -2.98
CA VAL A 157 -6.35 -3.63 -2.29
C VAL A 157 -7.44 -4.36 -3.09
N VAL A 158 -8.50 -3.68 -3.50
CA VAL A 158 -9.62 -4.30 -4.24
C VAL A 158 -9.17 -4.90 -5.58
N ILE A 159 -8.23 -4.26 -6.26
CA ILE A 159 -7.73 -4.76 -7.54
C ILE A 159 -6.81 -5.97 -7.32
N VAL A 160 -5.82 -5.86 -6.41
CA VAL A 160 -4.87 -6.95 -6.19
C VAL A 160 -5.55 -8.19 -5.60
N GLU A 161 -6.54 -8.03 -4.72
CA GLU A 161 -7.31 -9.14 -4.13
C GLU A 161 -8.04 -10.00 -5.17
N LYS A 162 -8.41 -9.43 -6.32
CA LYS A 162 -9.01 -10.17 -7.43
C LYS A 162 -8.00 -10.92 -8.29
N LEU A 163 -6.72 -10.57 -8.19
CA LEU A 163 -5.66 -11.09 -9.04
C LEU A 163 -4.80 -12.16 -8.33
N VAL A 164 -4.88 -12.25 -7.01
CA VAL A 164 -4.10 -13.19 -6.18
C VAL A 164 -5.01 -14.16 -5.46
#